data_ca2faf57793e4c85d834e77520982f34
#
_entry.id   ca2faf57793e4c85d834e77520982f34
#
_cell.length_a   1.000
_cell.length_b   1.000
_cell.length_c   1.000
_cell.angle_alpha   90.00
_cell.angle_beta   90.00
_cell.angle_gamma   90.00
#
_symmetry.space_group_name_H-M   'P 1'
#
loop_
_entity.id
_entity.type
_entity.pdbx_description
1 polymer ?
#
loop_
_entity_poly.entity_id
_entity_poly.type
_entity_poly.pdbx_seq_one_letter_code
_entity_poly.pdbx_strand_id
1 'polypeptide(L)'
;NELAYVKAADPLQKFRRMLLRYNRLTEEELKQIEAQAKKDLSTANRKAMAAPEPDPATIFDYVLPEPYLPQKYTDGTHKEENGEKKTLVTAINETLKAEFRHNPDTFLWGQDVANKDKGGVFNVTKGMQQEFGPKRIFNAPIAEDYIVGTANGMCRFDPKIHVVVEGAEFADYFWPAIEQYVECTHEYWRSNGQFTPNLTLRLASGGYIGGGLYHSQTIEGALTSIPGARIVYPSF
;
A
#
# COMPACT_ATOMS: atom_id res chain seq x y z
N ASN A 1 6.15 -24.19 34.12
CA ASN A 1 5.68 -22.84 34.39
C ASN A 1 5.69 -22.04 33.11
N GLU A 2 4.52 -21.83 32.49
CA GLU A 2 4.30 -21.22 31.19
C GLU A 2 4.91 -19.80 31.10
N LEU A 3 4.75 -19.00 32.15
CA LEU A 3 5.30 -17.65 32.24
C LEU A 3 6.83 -17.63 32.21
N ALA A 4 7.49 -18.61 32.79
CA ALA A 4 8.94 -18.74 32.76
C ALA A 4 9.42 -19.10 31.32
N TYR A 5 8.67 -19.97 30.64
CA TYR A 5 8.94 -20.32 29.25
C TYR A 5 8.79 -19.10 28.34
N VAL A 6 7.70 -18.35 28.43
CA VAL A 6 7.45 -17.13 27.62
C VAL A 6 8.56 -16.11 27.83
N LYS A 7 8.96 -15.86 29.09
CA LYS A 7 10.10 -14.95 29.38
C LYS A 7 11.42 -15.43 28.78
N ALA A 8 11.69 -16.74 28.84
CA ALA A 8 12.91 -17.29 28.22
C ALA A 8 12.88 -17.27 26.70
N ALA A 9 11.69 -17.32 26.11
CA ALA A 9 11.46 -17.27 24.67
C ALA A 9 11.35 -15.84 24.11
N ASP A 10 11.42 -14.80 24.95
CA ASP A 10 11.29 -13.39 24.57
C ASP A 10 12.23 -13.05 23.39
N PRO A 11 11.70 -12.57 22.25
CA PRO A 11 12.49 -12.27 21.07
C PRO A 11 13.50 -11.14 21.31
N LEU A 12 13.19 -10.17 22.18
CA LEU A 12 14.10 -9.06 22.50
C LEU A 12 15.36 -9.58 23.19
N GLN A 13 15.21 -10.48 24.15
CA GLN A 13 16.33 -11.09 24.87
C GLN A 13 17.16 -11.99 23.97
N LYS A 14 16.53 -12.68 23.02
CA LYS A 14 17.23 -13.49 22.01
C LYS A 14 18.03 -12.59 21.06
N PHE A 15 17.42 -11.51 20.59
CA PHE A 15 18.07 -10.56 19.71
C PHE A 15 19.26 -9.86 20.38
N ARG A 16 19.09 -9.43 21.63
CA ARG A 16 20.18 -8.88 22.44
C ARG A 16 21.39 -9.82 22.52
N ARG A 17 21.13 -11.08 22.87
CA ARG A 17 22.20 -12.12 22.93
C ARG A 17 22.85 -12.35 21.57
N MET A 18 22.08 -12.28 20.48
CA MET A 18 22.59 -12.43 19.11
C MET A 18 23.53 -11.28 18.76
N LEU A 19 23.18 -10.04 19.06
CA LEU A 19 24.02 -8.86 18.80
C LEU A 19 25.37 -8.96 19.51
N LEU A 20 25.37 -9.36 20.76
CA LEU A 20 26.58 -9.58 21.54
C LEU A 20 27.41 -10.75 20.99
N ARG A 21 26.77 -11.90 20.71
CA ARG A 21 27.43 -13.12 20.20
C ARG A 21 28.16 -12.89 18.87
N TYR A 22 27.57 -12.07 18.00
CA TYR A 22 28.17 -11.77 16.68
C TYR A 22 28.99 -10.48 16.68
N ASN A 23 29.32 -9.92 17.87
CA ASN A 23 30.10 -8.71 18.03
C ASN A 23 29.55 -7.53 17.19
N ARG A 24 28.23 -7.42 17.10
CA ARG A 24 27.57 -6.31 16.41
C ARG A 24 27.46 -5.08 17.29
N LEU A 25 27.27 -5.30 18.57
CA LEU A 25 27.26 -4.28 19.63
C LEU A 25 27.95 -4.84 20.88
N THR A 26 28.49 -3.95 21.69
CA THR A 26 29.00 -4.23 23.02
C THR A 26 27.88 -4.11 24.06
N GLU A 27 28.11 -4.64 25.25
CA GLU A 27 27.18 -4.50 26.38
C GLU A 27 26.97 -3.04 26.76
N GLU A 28 28.02 -2.21 26.66
CA GLU A 28 27.96 -0.79 26.98
C GLU A 28 27.12 -0.01 25.95
N GLU A 29 27.33 -0.28 24.68
CA GLU A 29 26.52 0.34 23.61
C GLU A 29 25.03 -0.05 23.75
N LEU A 30 24.72 -1.29 24.09
CA LEU A 30 23.34 -1.72 24.34
C LEU A 30 22.73 -0.95 25.50
N LYS A 31 23.44 -0.79 26.62
CA LYS A 31 22.96 0.00 27.75
C LYS A 31 22.73 1.47 27.39
N GLN A 32 23.61 2.05 26.58
CA GLN A 32 23.44 3.43 26.09
C GLN A 32 22.18 3.57 25.24
N ILE A 33 21.94 2.64 24.31
CA ILE A 33 20.75 2.62 23.47
C ILE A 33 19.49 2.49 24.34
N GLU A 34 19.47 1.55 25.29
CA GLU A 34 18.34 1.35 26.19
C GLU A 34 18.06 2.58 27.06
N ALA A 35 19.11 3.23 27.56
CA ALA A 35 18.96 4.45 28.36
C ALA A 35 18.45 5.63 27.52
N GLN A 36 18.95 5.78 26.30
CA GLN A 36 18.49 6.81 25.39
C GLN A 36 17.02 6.58 25.00
N ALA A 37 16.64 5.37 24.64
CA ALA A 37 15.26 5.03 24.30
C ALA A 37 14.28 5.35 25.45
N LYS A 38 14.66 5.03 26.70
CA LYS A 38 13.85 5.38 27.89
C LYS A 38 13.71 6.89 28.07
N LYS A 39 14.79 7.64 27.83
CA LYS A 39 14.79 9.11 27.93
C LYS A 39 13.87 9.71 26.87
N ASP A 40 13.97 9.21 25.63
CA ASP A 40 13.18 9.71 24.49
C ASP A 40 11.69 9.43 24.71
N LEU A 41 11.33 8.21 25.13
CA LEU A 41 9.97 7.84 25.49
C LEU A 41 9.41 8.72 26.61
N SER A 42 10.17 8.92 27.69
CA SER A 42 9.74 9.79 28.79
C SER A 42 9.54 11.24 28.36
N THR A 43 10.41 11.72 27.46
CA THR A 43 10.31 13.09 26.92
C THR A 43 9.11 13.23 25.99
N ALA A 44 8.90 12.28 25.10
CA ALA A 44 7.74 12.24 24.21
C ALA A 44 6.42 12.21 25.01
N ASN A 45 6.34 11.33 26.02
CA ASN A 45 5.17 11.24 26.87
C ASN A 45 4.86 12.56 27.59
N ARG A 46 5.88 13.20 28.17
CA ARG A 46 5.68 14.52 28.83
C ARG A 46 5.21 15.59 27.86
N LYS A 47 5.74 15.61 26.64
CA LYS A 47 5.29 16.55 25.60
C LYS A 47 3.86 16.29 25.21
N ALA A 48 3.48 15.02 25.01
CA ALA A 48 2.11 14.65 24.67
C ALA A 48 1.12 15.03 25.77
N MET A 49 1.46 14.75 27.04
CA MET A 49 0.60 15.10 28.16
C MET A 49 0.48 16.60 28.44
N ALA A 50 1.44 17.39 28.01
CA ALA A 50 1.45 18.85 28.13
C ALA A 50 0.88 19.57 26.90
N ALA A 51 0.61 18.85 25.83
CA ALA A 51 0.06 19.44 24.63
C ALA A 51 -1.39 19.92 24.87
N PRO A 52 -1.80 21.04 24.27
CA PRO A 52 -3.18 21.49 24.32
C PRO A 52 -4.08 20.47 23.58
N GLU A 53 -5.36 20.47 23.92
CA GLU A 53 -6.35 19.72 23.15
C GLU A 53 -6.34 20.16 21.68
N PRO A 54 -6.52 19.21 20.74
CA PRO A 54 -6.58 19.55 19.32
C PRO A 54 -7.70 20.56 19.01
N ASP A 55 -7.44 21.48 18.11
CA ASP A 55 -8.49 22.37 17.60
C ASP A 55 -9.49 21.57 16.76
N PRO A 56 -10.79 21.55 17.11
CA PRO A 56 -11.80 20.86 16.31
C PRO A 56 -11.87 21.29 14.85
N ALA A 57 -11.44 22.52 14.54
CA ALA A 57 -11.39 23.01 13.16
C ALA A 57 -10.40 22.24 12.27
N THR A 58 -9.41 21.58 12.87
CA THR A 58 -8.35 20.84 12.15
C THR A 58 -8.71 19.38 11.85
N ILE A 59 -9.94 18.95 12.15
CA ILE A 59 -10.35 17.53 12.01
C ILE A 59 -10.22 17.00 10.58
N PHE A 60 -10.27 17.87 9.58
CA PHE A 60 -10.13 17.52 8.17
C PHE A 60 -8.72 17.72 7.62
N ASP A 61 -7.79 18.22 8.44
CA ASP A 61 -6.41 18.39 8.01
C ASP A 61 -5.78 17.03 7.72
N TYR A 62 -4.95 16.99 6.68
CA TYR A 62 -4.20 15.78 6.27
C TYR A 62 -5.07 14.56 5.89
N VAL A 63 -6.35 14.75 5.60
CA VAL A 63 -7.17 13.66 5.03
C VAL A 63 -6.67 13.26 3.65
N LEU A 64 -6.27 14.24 2.85
CA LEU A 64 -5.62 14.02 1.55
C LEU A 64 -4.29 14.78 1.49
N PRO A 65 -3.26 14.23 0.83
CA PRO A 65 -1.98 14.93 0.63
C PRO A 65 -2.16 16.23 -0.15
N GLU A 66 -1.44 17.26 0.27
CA GLU A 66 -1.39 18.53 -0.46
C GLU A 66 -0.15 18.59 -1.41
N PRO A 67 -0.22 19.29 -2.53
CA PRO A 67 -1.45 19.90 -3.03
C PRO A 67 -2.36 18.88 -3.71
N TYR A 68 -3.59 18.73 -3.18
CA TYR A 68 -4.61 18.03 -3.94
C TYR A 68 -5.05 18.98 -5.06
N LEU A 69 -4.50 18.78 -6.23
CA LEU A 69 -5.03 19.39 -7.44
C LEU A 69 -6.19 18.51 -7.93
N PRO A 70 -7.45 18.90 -7.67
CA PRO A 70 -8.55 18.22 -8.32
C PRO A 70 -8.27 18.32 -9.83
N GLN A 71 -8.14 17.18 -10.49
CA GLN A 71 -8.13 17.20 -11.95
C GLN A 71 -9.39 17.98 -12.35
N LYS A 72 -9.23 19.07 -13.06
CA LYS A 72 -10.34 19.69 -13.73
C LYS A 72 -10.84 18.64 -14.71
N TYR A 73 -11.87 17.93 -14.32
CA TYR A 73 -12.67 17.21 -15.29
C TYR A 73 -13.20 18.30 -16.20
N THR A 74 -12.57 18.46 -17.33
CA THR A 74 -13.17 19.20 -18.42
C THR A 74 -14.46 18.44 -18.70
N ASP A 75 -15.55 19.11 -18.66
CA ASP A 75 -16.95 18.69 -18.75
C ASP A 75 -17.32 17.71 -19.88
N GLY A 76 -16.56 16.65 -20.07
CA GLY A 76 -16.76 15.64 -21.13
C GLY A 76 -16.54 16.14 -22.55
N THR A 77 -16.14 17.39 -22.73
CA THR A 77 -15.64 17.86 -24.03
C THR A 77 -14.22 17.30 -24.23
N HIS A 78 -14.17 15.98 -24.44
CA HIS A 78 -12.95 15.38 -24.99
C HIS A 78 -12.75 15.99 -26.37
N LYS A 79 -11.63 16.68 -26.55
CA LYS A 79 -11.15 16.92 -27.91
C LYS A 79 -11.08 15.55 -28.56
N GLU A 80 -11.68 15.42 -29.75
CA GLU A 80 -11.48 14.23 -30.55
C GLU A 80 -9.98 13.98 -30.63
N GLU A 81 -9.53 13.00 -29.90
CA GLU A 81 -8.14 12.64 -29.91
C GLU A 81 -7.92 11.89 -31.22
N ASN A 82 -7.06 12.42 -32.06
CA ASN A 82 -6.57 11.76 -33.27
C ASN A 82 -5.68 10.56 -32.92
N GLY A 83 -5.93 9.91 -31.78
CA GLY A 83 -5.20 8.79 -31.26
C GLY A 83 -5.73 7.45 -31.77
N GLU A 84 -4.86 6.46 -31.80
CA GLU A 84 -5.24 5.07 -32.05
C GLU A 84 -6.23 4.59 -30.99
N LYS A 85 -7.36 4.04 -31.41
CA LYS A 85 -8.35 3.44 -30.49
C LYS A 85 -7.77 2.17 -29.87
N LYS A 86 -7.70 2.11 -28.55
CA LYS A 86 -7.19 0.97 -27.77
C LYS A 86 -8.24 0.47 -26.81
N THR A 87 -8.14 -0.81 -26.45
CA THR A 87 -8.94 -1.33 -25.35
C THR A 87 -8.44 -0.77 -24.01
N LEU A 88 -9.33 -0.67 -23.02
CA LEU A 88 -8.95 -0.24 -21.66
C LEU A 88 -7.80 -1.09 -21.09
N VAL A 89 -7.84 -2.41 -21.31
CA VAL A 89 -6.78 -3.34 -20.87
C VAL A 89 -5.42 -2.99 -21.50
N THR A 90 -5.41 -2.70 -22.80
CA THR A 90 -4.19 -2.29 -23.51
C THR A 90 -3.67 -0.96 -22.98
N ALA A 91 -4.54 0.01 -22.78
CA ALA A 91 -4.15 1.32 -22.25
C ALA A 91 -3.55 1.22 -20.85
N ILE A 92 -4.15 0.42 -19.96
CA ILE A 92 -3.60 0.19 -18.62
C ILE A 92 -2.24 -0.51 -18.68
N ASN A 93 -2.10 -1.58 -19.50
CA ASN A 93 -0.84 -2.29 -19.67
C ASN A 93 0.31 -1.38 -20.17
N GLU A 94 0.02 -0.58 -21.18
CA GLU A 94 1.01 0.37 -21.73
C GLU A 94 1.40 1.45 -20.72
N THR A 95 0.42 1.97 -19.96
CA THR A 95 0.67 2.96 -18.89
C THR A 95 1.54 2.37 -17.79
N LEU A 96 1.23 1.16 -17.32
CA LEU A 96 2.04 0.46 -16.33
C LEU A 96 3.47 0.26 -16.84
N LYS A 97 3.65 -0.21 -18.06
CA LYS A 97 4.98 -0.39 -18.66
C LYS A 97 5.75 0.93 -18.78
N ALA A 98 5.07 2.00 -19.18
CA ALA A 98 5.69 3.32 -19.27
C ALA A 98 6.18 3.80 -17.90
N GLU A 99 5.36 3.66 -16.85
CA GLU A 99 5.75 4.03 -15.50
C GLU A 99 6.92 3.19 -14.99
N PHE A 100 6.91 1.89 -15.21
CA PHE A 100 8.00 0.99 -14.79
C PHE A 100 9.33 1.26 -15.51
N ARG A 101 9.29 1.78 -16.75
CA ARG A 101 10.50 2.24 -17.47
C ARG A 101 11.01 3.56 -16.92
N HIS A 102 10.08 4.46 -16.56
CA HIS A 102 10.41 5.77 -16.04
C HIS A 102 10.95 5.72 -14.61
N ASN A 103 10.36 4.89 -13.76
CA ASN A 103 10.68 4.80 -12.34
C ASN A 103 11.17 3.40 -11.96
N PRO A 104 12.48 3.21 -11.67
CA PRO A 104 13.04 1.92 -11.29
C PRO A 104 12.56 1.43 -9.92
N ASP A 105 12.07 2.32 -9.06
CA ASP A 105 11.57 2.00 -7.72
C ASP A 105 10.06 1.67 -7.70
N THR A 106 9.49 1.34 -8.87
CA THR A 106 8.12 0.85 -9.00
C THR A 106 8.06 -0.67 -8.93
N PHE A 107 7.13 -1.20 -8.13
CA PHE A 107 6.92 -2.64 -7.93
C PHE A 107 5.46 -3.00 -8.16
N LEU A 108 5.21 -4.22 -8.64
CA LEU A 108 3.86 -4.74 -8.81
C LEU A 108 3.76 -6.19 -8.36
N TRP A 109 2.77 -6.48 -7.53
CA TRP A 109 2.42 -7.85 -7.18
C TRP A 109 0.94 -8.02 -6.92
N GLY A 110 0.52 -9.25 -6.85
CA GLY A 110 -0.88 -9.63 -6.63
C GLY A 110 -1.15 -11.05 -7.08
N GLN A 111 -2.42 -11.35 -7.25
CA GLN A 111 -2.87 -12.67 -7.69
C GLN A 111 -2.68 -12.80 -9.21
N ASP A 112 -1.95 -13.80 -9.64
CA ASP A 112 -1.67 -14.18 -11.05
C ASP A 112 -1.07 -13.11 -11.97
N VAL A 113 -0.54 -12.03 -11.41
CA VAL A 113 0.00 -10.88 -12.17
C VAL A 113 1.28 -11.18 -12.94
N ALA A 114 2.01 -12.24 -12.58
CA ALA A 114 3.32 -12.56 -13.10
C ALA A 114 3.39 -13.87 -13.89
N ASN A 115 2.28 -14.32 -14.44
CA ASN A 115 2.25 -15.53 -15.25
C ASN A 115 2.91 -15.30 -16.61
N LYS A 116 3.73 -16.25 -17.05
CA LYS A 116 4.56 -16.14 -18.25
C LYS A 116 3.78 -15.77 -19.51
N ASP A 117 2.61 -16.36 -19.70
CA ASP A 117 1.81 -16.21 -20.92
C ASP A 117 0.55 -15.34 -20.71
N LYS A 118 0.27 -14.98 -19.46
CA LYS A 118 -0.91 -14.18 -19.07
C LYS A 118 -0.48 -13.12 -18.06
N GLY A 119 -1.24 -12.07 -17.95
CA GLY A 119 -1.06 -11.01 -16.97
C GLY A 119 -2.32 -10.85 -16.14
N GLY A 120 -2.55 -11.77 -15.20
CA GLY A 120 -3.82 -11.90 -14.49
C GLY A 120 -4.95 -12.43 -15.35
N VAL A 121 -6.15 -12.53 -14.80
CA VAL A 121 -7.35 -12.99 -15.50
C VAL A 121 -7.67 -12.13 -16.73
N PHE A 122 -7.41 -10.84 -16.65
CA PHE A 122 -7.73 -9.87 -17.70
C PHE A 122 -6.52 -9.44 -18.56
N ASN A 123 -5.37 -10.10 -18.43
CA ASN A 123 -4.15 -9.81 -19.18
C ASN A 123 -3.56 -8.39 -18.98
N VAL A 124 -3.93 -7.69 -17.93
CA VAL A 124 -3.49 -6.30 -17.69
C VAL A 124 -1.98 -6.19 -17.51
N THR A 125 -1.37 -7.16 -16.86
CA THR A 125 0.09 -7.18 -16.58
C THR A 125 0.88 -8.05 -17.56
N LYS A 126 0.27 -8.42 -18.68
CA LYS A 126 0.92 -9.29 -19.68
C LYS A 126 2.27 -8.74 -20.15
N GLY A 127 3.29 -9.58 -20.09
CA GLY A 127 4.65 -9.26 -20.55
C GLY A 127 5.45 -8.40 -19.58
N MET A 128 4.88 -7.98 -18.45
CA MET A 128 5.59 -7.09 -17.52
C MET A 128 6.72 -7.82 -16.78
N GLN A 129 6.50 -9.04 -16.29
CA GLN A 129 7.58 -9.77 -15.61
C GLN A 129 8.74 -10.10 -16.55
N GLN A 130 8.47 -10.39 -17.82
CA GLN A 130 9.50 -10.65 -18.83
C GLN A 130 10.37 -9.40 -19.07
N GLU A 131 9.76 -8.21 -19.05
CA GLU A 131 10.44 -6.94 -19.31
C GLU A 131 11.20 -6.43 -18.07
N PHE A 132 10.57 -6.48 -16.89
CA PHE A 132 11.08 -5.82 -15.67
C PHE A 132 11.66 -6.77 -14.64
N GLY A 133 11.49 -8.08 -14.84
CA GLY A 133 12.05 -9.12 -14.00
C GLY A 133 11.23 -9.49 -12.75
N PRO A 134 11.49 -10.67 -12.17
CA PRO A 134 10.71 -11.22 -11.06
C PRO A 134 10.95 -10.51 -9.72
N LYS A 135 11.95 -9.66 -9.62
CA LYS A 135 12.16 -8.83 -8.41
C LYS A 135 11.22 -7.64 -8.32
N ARG A 136 10.69 -7.20 -9.45
CA ARG A 136 9.79 -6.06 -9.53
C ARG A 136 8.34 -6.46 -9.80
N ILE A 137 8.13 -7.59 -10.50
CA ILE A 137 6.81 -8.12 -10.85
C ILE A 137 6.73 -9.56 -10.37
N PHE A 138 5.87 -9.86 -9.41
CA PHE A 138 5.77 -11.22 -8.85
C PHE A 138 4.36 -11.56 -8.36
N ASN A 139 4.05 -12.86 -8.33
CA ASN A 139 2.81 -13.34 -7.77
C ASN A 139 2.86 -13.33 -6.24
N ALA A 140 1.75 -12.96 -5.63
CA ALA A 140 1.49 -13.17 -4.21
C ALA A 140 0.60 -14.41 -4.02
N PRO A 141 0.56 -14.99 -2.82
CA PRO A 141 -0.48 -15.95 -2.46
C PRO A 141 -1.86 -15.29 -2.49
N ILE A 142 -2.93 -16.10 -2.56
CA ILE A 142 -4.30 -15.61 -2.41
C ILE A 142 -4.52 -15.27 -0.92
N ALA A 143 -4.15 -14.05 -0.58
CA ALA A 143 -4.24 -13.46 0.75
C ALA A 143 -4.26 -11.94 0.60
N GLU A 144 -5.44 -11.38 0.47
CA GLU A 144 -5.66 -9.97 0.11
C GLU A 144 -5.12 -9.01 1.16
N ASP A 145 -5.28 -9.35 2.44
CA ASP A 145 -4.71 -8.62 3.57
C ASP A 145 -3.18 -8.58 3.53
N TYR A 146 -2.53 -9.70 3.23
CA TYR A 146 -1.08 -9.76 3.04
C TYR A 146 -0.62 -8.89 1.87
N ILE A 147 -1.33 -8.92 0.75
CA ILE A 147 -0.97 -8.14 -0.46
C ILE A 147 -0.99 -6.64 -0.14
N VAL A 148 -2.04 -6.15 0.49
CA VAL A 148 -2.19 -4.73 0.81
C VAL A 148 -1.30 -4.31 1.98
N GLY A 149 -1.21 -5.12 3.03
CA GLY A 149 -0.38 -4.84 4.20
C GLY A 149 1.11 -4.78 3.88
N THR A 150 1.61 -5.70 3.03
CA THR A 150 3.02 -5.65 2.59
C THR A 150 3.29 -4.46 1.68
N ALA A 151 2.31 -4.02 0.88
CA ALA A 151 2.43 -2.82 0.06
C ALA A 151 2.58 -1.57 0.92
N ASN A 152 1.76 -1.41 1.95
CA ASN A 152 1.88 -0.32 2.91
C ASN A 152 3.25 -0.33 3.60
N GLY A 153 3.67 -1.50 4.09
CA GLY A 153 4.98 -1.66 4.74
C GLY A 153 6.15 -1.30 3.82
N MET A 154 6.08 -1.65 2.55
CA MET A 154 7.11 -1.34 1.57
C MET A 154 7.19 0.16 1.26
N CYS A 155 6.05 0.84 1.11
CA CYS A 155 6.00 2.29 0.94
C CYS A 155 6.53 3.04 2.19
N ARG A 156 6.30 2.49 3.41
CA ARG A 156 6.84 3.06 4.65
C ARG A 156 8.33 2.86 4.81
N PHE A 157 8.89 1.82 4.21
CA PHE A 157 10.33 1.57 4.26
C PHE A 157 11.13 2.62 3.49
N ASP A 158 10.66 3.00 2.30
CA ASP A 158 11.29 4.07 1.52
C ASP A 158 10.21 4.85 0.74
N PRO A 159 10.07 6.16 0.97
CA PRO A 159 9.07 7.00 0.30
C PRO A 159 9.28 7.16 -1.22
N LYS A 160 10.41 6.71 -1.76
CA LYS A 160 10.66 6.68 -3.21
C LYS A 160 9.99 5.48 -3.89
N ILE A 161 9.63 4.46 -3.11
CA ILE A 161 9.01 3.26 -3.62
C ILE A 161 7.56 3.55 -4.00
N HIS A 162 7.20 3.17 -5.21
CA HIS A 162 5.84 3.19 -5.73
C HIS A 162 5.35 1.75 -5.90
N VAL A 163 4.20 1.45 -5.36
CA VAL A 163 3.66 0.11 -5.38
C VAL A 163 2.33 0.08 -6.11
N VAL A 164 2.19 -0.85 -7.02
CA VAL A 164 0.91 -1.23 -7.62
C VAL A 164 0.57 -2.64 -7.17
N VAL A 165 -0.59 -2.83 -6.56
CA VAL A 165 -1.04 -4.18 -6.18
C VAL A 165 -2.38 -4.52 -6.80
N GLU A 166 -2.50 -5.77 -7.24
CA GLU A 166 -3.78 -6.38 -7.53
C GLU A 166 -4.21 -7.14 -6.28
N GLY A 167 -4.98 -6.47 -5.43
CA GLY A 167 -5.39 -6.98 -4.12
C GLY A 167 -6.32 -8.17 -4.20
N ALA A 168 -7.10 -8.25 -5.27
CA ALA A 168 -7.92 -9.40 -5.66
C ALA A 168 -8.12 -9.40 -7.17
N GLU A 169 -8.25 -10.56 -7.80
CA GLU A 169 -8.57 -10.67 -9.23
C GLU A 169 -9.92 -10.04 -9.56
N PHE A 170 -10.87 -10.17 -8.62
CA PHE A 170 -12.19 -9.55 -8.66
C PHE A 170 -12.41 -8.75 -7.39
N ALA A 171 -12.96 -7.57 -7.51
CA ALA A 171 -13.21 -6.67 -6.38
C ALA A 171 -14.09 -7.30 -5.29
N ASP A 172 -14.94 -8.24 -5.65
CA ASP A 172 -15.80 -9.04 -4.75
C ASP A 172 -15.03 -9.73 -3.62
N TYR A 173 -13.77 -10.09 -3.84
CA TYR A 173 -12.91 -10.79 -2.88
C TYR A 173 -12.00 -9.85 -2.09
N PHE A 174 -12.14 -8.55 -2.24
CA PHE A 174 -11.29 -7.58 -1.57
C PHE A 174 -11.56 -7.45 -0.06
N TRP A 175 -12.73 -7.85 0.41
CA TRP A 175 -13.17 -7.64 1.79
C TRP A 175 -12.20 -8.10 2.87
N PRO A 176 -11.44 -9.19 2.75
CA PRO A 176 -10.43 -9.57 3.74
C PRO A 176 -9.32 -8.52 3.93
N ALA A 177 -9.06 -7.70 2.93
CA ALA A 177 -8.04 -6.65 2.97
C ALA A 177 -8.54 -5.29 3.47
N ILE A 178 -9.83 -5.17 3.83
CA ILE A 178 -10.42 -3.86 4.15
C ILE A 178 -9.73 -3.16 5.33
N GLU A 179 -9.29 -3.91 6.32
CA GLU A 179 -8.56 -3.38 7.46
C GLU A 179 -7.22 -2.77 7.01
N GLN A 180 -6.46 -3.50 6.21
CA GLN A 180 -5.18 -3.02 5.66
C GLN A 180 -5.38 -1.83 4.71
N TYR A 181 -6.48 -1.80 3.98
CA TYR A 181 -6.85 -0.65 3.15
C TYR A 181 -7.13 0.59 3.99
N VAL A 182 -7.88 0.45 5.09
CA VAL A 182 -8.12 1.55 6.05
C VAL A 182 -6.81 2.06 6.63
N GLU A 183 -5.91 1.17 7.02
CA GLU A 183 -4.57 1.56 7.49
C GLU A 183 -3.82 2.41 6.45
N CYS A 184 -3.81 1.97 5.18
CA CYS A 184 -3.16 2.72 4.10
C CYS A 184 -3.77 4.12 3.89
N THR A 185 -5.08 4.23 3.89
CA THR A 185 -5.77 5.50 3.62
C THR A 185 -5.63 6.51 4.76
N HIS A 186 -5.43 6.03 5.99
CA HIS A 186 -5.30 6.88 7.18
C HIS A 186 -3.86 7.25 7.55
N GLU A 187 -2.86 6.70 6.88
CA GLU A 187 -1.45 6.93 7.23
C GLU A 187 -1.05 8.40 7.18
N TYR A 188 -1.54 9.16 6.22
CA TYR A 188 -1.24 10.58 6.11
C TYR A 188 -1.81 11.38 7.28
N TRP A 189 -3.04 11.11 7.67
CA TRP A 189 -3.67 11.72 8.83
C TRP A 189 -2.98 11.27 10.14
N ARG A 190 -2.76 9.97 10.34
CA ARG A 190 -2.12 9.40 11.54
C ARG A 190 -0.70 9.90 11.76
N SER A 191 0.01 10.16 10.69
CA SER A 191 1.38 10.69 10.73
C SER A 191 1.44 12.22 10.79
N ASN A 192 0.31 12.90 10.92
CA ASN A 192 0.23 14.36 10.88
C ASN A 192 0.88 14.95 9.61
N GLY A 193 0.56 14.39 8.46
CA GLY A 193 1.05 14.82 7.16
C GLY A 193 2.49 14.43 6.82
N GLN A 194 3.13 13.59 7.64
CA GLN A 194 4.54 13.24 7.43
C GLN A 194 4.74 12.08 6.45
N PHE A 195 3.76 11.21 6.32
CA PHE A 195 3.87 10.00 5.51
C PHE A 195 2.62 9.76 4.68
N THR A 196 2.84 9.53 3.40
CA THR A 196 1.81 9.11 2.44
C THR A 196 2.30 7.85 1.72
N PRO A 197 1.54 6.74 1.73
CA PRO A 197 1.92 5.57 0.95
C PRO A 197 1.72 5.83 -0.55
N ASN A 198 2.76 5.63 -1.34
CA ASN A 198 2.70 5.69 -2.80
C ASN A 198 2.14 4.36 -3.34
N LEU A 199 0.90 4.08 -2.99
CA LEU A 199 0.22 2.82 -3.27
C LEU A 199 -0.94 3.03 -4.23
N THR A 200 -0.95 2.24 -5.30
CA THR A 200 -2.10 2.10 -6.20
C THR A 200 -2.69 0.71 -6.05
N LEU A 201 -3.90 0.62 -5.55
CA LEU A 201 -4.66 -0.61 -5.49
C LEU A 201 -5.52 -0.73 -6.75
N ARG A 202 -5.28 -1.78 -7.53
CA ARG A 202 -6.05 -2.09 -8.74
C ARG A 202 -6.99 -3.25 -8.49
N LEU A 203 -8.27 -3.04 -8.77
CA LEU A 203 -9.33 -4.02 -8.61
C LEU A 203 -10.17 -4.07 -9.89
N ALA A 204 -10.50 -5.28 -10.34
CA ALA A 204 -11.50 -5.47 -11.39
C ALA A 204 -12.90 -5.47 -10.77
N SER A 205 -13.77 -4.57 -11.22
CA SER A 205 -15.12 -4.36 -10.66
C SER A 205 -16.16 -4.36 -11.74
N GLY A 206 -17.37 -4.76 -11.39
CA GLY A 206 -18.55 -4.68 -12.24
C GLY A 206 -19.01 -5.99 -12.87
N GLY A 207 -20.24 -5.96 -13.37
CA GLY A 207 -20.97 -7.16 -13.84
C GLY A 207 -20.76 -7.54 -15.30
N TYR A 208 -19.87 -6.91 -16.03
CA TYR A 208 -19.70 -7.12 -17.47
C TYR A 208 -19.36 -8.56 -17.84
N ILE A 209 -18.55 -9.23 -17.01
CA ILE A 209 -18.17 -10.63 -17.26
C ILE A 209 -19.30 -11.62 -17.04
N GLY A 210 -20.34 -11.25 -16.29
CA GLY A 210 -21.45 -12.15 -15.99
C GLY A 210 -21.06 -13.33 -15.10
N GLY A 211 -20.11 -13.15 -14.18
CA GLY A 211 -19.52 -14.20 -13.33
C GLY A 211 -20.37 -14.62 -12.13
N GLY A 212 -21.63 -14.23 -12.06
CA GLY A 212 -22.52 -14.50 -10.92
C GLY A 212 -22.28 -13.58 -9.73
N LEU A 213 -22.75 -13.94 -8.54
CA LEU A 213 -22.76 -13.10 -7.35
C LEU A 213 -21.34 -12.71 -6.84
N TYR A 214 -20.35 -13.57 -7.06
CA TYR A 214 -19.00 -13.42 -6.50
C TYR A 214 -17.97 -12.87 -7.49
N HIS A 215 -18.38 -12.50 -8.72
CA HIS A 215 -17.49 -12.01 -9.76
C HIS A 215 -18.13 -10.85 -10.56
N SER A 216 -19.13 -10.19 -10.01
CA SER A 216 -19.91 -9.20 -10.73
C SER A 216 -20.33 -8.00 -9.87
N GLN A 217 -19.79 -7.88 -8.67
CA GLN A 217 -20.15 -6.79 -7.75
C GLN A 217 -19.43 -5.49 -8.12
N THR A 218 -20.02 -4.40 -7.64
CA THR A 218 -19.51 -3.02 -7.75
C THR A 218 -19.33 -2.52 -6.33
N ILE A 219 -18.08 -2.53 -5.83
CA ILE A 219 -17.77 -2.28 -4.42
C ILE A 219 -17.31 -0.86 -4.13
N GLU A 220 -17.04 -0.04 -5.13
CA GLU A 220 -16.49 1.30 -4.99
C GLU A 220 -17.37 2.21 -4.14
N GLY A 221 -18.68 2.03 -4.15
CA GLY A 221 -19.60 2.74 -3.26
C GLY A 221 -19.31 2.51 -1.78
N ALA A 222 -18.93 1.29 -1.39
CA ALA A 222 -18.53 1.00 -0.01
C ALA A 222 -17.16 1.61 0.31
N LEU A 223 -16.23 1.60 -0.64
CA LEU A 223 -14.89 2.17 -0.44
C LEU A 223 -14.91 3.70 -0.28
N THR A 224 -15.90 4.40 -0.85
CA THR A 224 -16.05 5.86 -0.69
C THR A 224 -16.38 6.29 0.74
N SER A 225 -16.82 5.38 1.60
CA SER A 225 -17.06 5.66 3.02
C SER A 225 -15.80 5.76 3.85
N ILE A 226 -14.63 5.42 3.29
CA ILE A 226 -13.34 5.41 3.97
C ILE A 226 -12.56 6.67 3.58
N PRO A 227 -12.27 7.58 4.52
CA PRO A 227 -11.54 8.81 4.25
C PRO A 227 -10.11 8.55 3.75
N GLY A 228 -9.53 9.48 2.99
CA GLY A 228 -8.15 9.44 2.55
C GLY A 228 -7.91 8.65 1.26
N ALA A 229 -8.90 7.96 0.73
CA ALA A 229 -8.81 7.25 -0.54
C ALA A 229 -9.11 8.14 -1.75
N ARG A 230 -8.39 7.91 -2.84
CA ARG A 230 -8.78 8.40 -4.17
C ARG A 230 -9.28 7.23 -4.99
N ILE A 231 -10.52 7.29 -5.41
CA ILE A 231 -11.15 6.22 -6.19
C ILE A 231 -11.31 6.71 -7.62
N VAL A 232 -10.76 5.96 -8.57
CA VAL A 232 -10.85 6.23 -10.00
C VAL A 232 -11.52 5.04 -10.67
N TYR A 233 -12.56 5.30 -11.42
CA TYR A 233 -13.27 4.30 -12.22
C TYR A 233 -13.16 4.69 -13.70
N PRO A 234 -12.09 4.27 -14.40
CA PRO A 234 -11.88 4.68 -15.78
C PRO A 234 -12.92 4.05 -16.70
N SER A 235 -13.52 4.85 -17.57
CA SER A 235 -14.58 4.44 -18.49
C SER A 235 -14.27 4.76 -19.96
N PHE A 236 -13.25 5.53 -20.24
CA PHE A 236 -12.81 5.94 -21.60
C PHE A 236 -11.35 6.37 -21.62
#